data_ef3d7bafb4c1e4735b7365f0cf92e6e9
#
_entry.id   ef3d7bafb4c1e4735b7365f0cf92e6e9
#
_cell.length_a   1.000
_cell.length_b   1.000
_cell.length_c   1.000
_cell.angle_alpha   90.00
_cell.angle_beta   90.00
_cell.angle_gamma   90.00
#
_symmetry.space_group_name_H-M   'P 1'
#
loop_
_entity.id
_entity.type
_entity.pdbx_description
1 polymer ?
#
loop_
_entity_poly.entity_id
_entity_poly.type
_entity_poly.pdbx_seq_one_letter_code
_entity_poly.pdbx_strand_id
1 'polypeptide(L)'
;MGLDQYANSRDSNGENYGICDWRKHNALQGWMQKLWAIKTGKSETELNGESMELTAEDLKILKSVVEGGDLPVTQGFFYGPDSSQDDWRKEKDLDFIKVASEAIDGGQKVFYSCWY
;
A
#
# COMPACT_ATOMS: atom_id res chain seq x y z
N MET A 1 16.58 -9.37 6.91
CA MET A 1 15.65 -8.26 7.00
C MET A 1 14.48 -8.51 6.08
N GLY A 2 13.28 -8.14 6.48
CA GLY A 2 12.08 -8.34 5.68
C GLY A 2 11.36 -7.03 5.43
N LEU A 3 10.42 -7.05 4.51
CA LEU A 3 9.56 -5.92 4.22
C LEU A 3 8.30 -6.01 5.08
N ASP A 4 8.09 -5.01 5.93
CA ASP A 4 6.87 -4.83 6.69
C ASP A 4 6.10 -3.64 6.11
N GLN A 5 4.80 -3.80 5.91
CA GLN A 5 3.95 -2.84 5.24
C GLN A 5 2.70 -2.58 6.06
N TYR A 6 2.28 -1.33 6.12
CA TYR A 6 1.17 -0.92 6.96
C TYR A 6 0.26 0.06 6.22
N ALA A 7 -1.03 -0.03 6.50
CA ALA A 7 -1.99 0.98 6.06
C ALA A 7 -2.82 1.40 7.27
N ASN A 8 -3.06 2.69 7.39
CA ASN A 8 -3.86 3.23 8.48
C ASN A 8 -4.73 4.38 7.98
N SER A 9 -5.82 4.62 8.69
CA SER A 9 -6.66 5.80 8.48
C SER A 9 -6.39 6.80 9.60
N ARG A 10 -6.67 8.07 9.30
CA ARG A 10 -6.54 9.15 10.28
C ARG A 10 -7.83 9.97 10.27
N ASP A 11 -8.42 10.16 11.43
CA ASP A 11 -9.63 10.96 11.56
C ASP A 11 -9.32 12.46 11.67
N SER A 12 -10.38 13.27 11.78
CA SER A 12 -10.24 14.74 11.88
C SER A 12 -9.54 15.21 13.15
N ASN A 13 -9.49 14.36 14.17
CA ASN A 13 -8.79 14.65 15.43
C ASN A 13 -7.31 14.26 15.37
N GLY A 14 -6.85 13.66 14.27
CA GLY A 14 -5.48 13.23 14.11
C GLY A 14 -5.19 11.84 14.67
N GLU A 15 -6.20 11.10 15.08
CA GLU A 15 -6.02 9.74 15.58
C GLU A 15 -5.90 8.74 14.45
N ASN A 16 -4.96 7.80 14.59
CA ASN A 16 -4.68 6.78 13.59
C ASN A 16 -5.32 5.45 13.96
N TYR A 17 -5.89 4.77 12.96
CA TYR A 17 -6.48 3.46 13.11
C TYR A 17 -5.86 2.51 12.08
N GLY A 18 -5.36 1.37 12.54
CA GLY A 18 -4.80 0.38 11.63
C GLY A 18 -5.89 -0.22 10.74
N ILE A 19 -5.65 -0.23 9.43
CA ILE A 19 -6.57 -0.84 8.46
C ILE A 19 -6.07 -2.23 8.07
N CYS A 20 -4.78 -2.33 7.73
CA CYS A 20 -4.21 -3.55 7.19
C CYS A 20 -2.70 -3.53 7.38
N ASP A 21 -2.11 -4.71 7.46
CA ASP A 21 -0.67 -4.87 7.42
C ASP A 21 -0.32 -6.04 6.50
N TRP A 22 0.84 -5.94 5.87
CA TRP A 22 1.37 -6.99 5.01
C TRP A 22 2.81 -7.26 5.39
N ARG A 23 3.29 -8.41 4.98
CA ARG A 23 4.69 -8.76 5.11
C ARG A 23 5.16 -9.37 3.81
N LYS A 24 6.24 -8.83 3.26
CA LYS A 24 6.87 -9.32 2.04
C LYS A 24 5.95 -9.35 0.83
N HIS A 25 5.02 -8.42 0.75
CA HIS A 25 4.17 -8.26 -0.44
C HIS A 25 4.88 -7.33 -1.42
N ASN A 26 5.89 -7.87 -2.10
CA ASN A 26 6.79 -7.09 -2.95
C ASN A 26 6.07 -6.42 -4.13
N ALA A 27 5.10 -7.09 -4.71
CA ALA A 27 4.34 -6.53 -5.83
C ALA A 27 3.57 -5.27 -5.43
N LEU A 28 2.92 -5.28 -4.25
CA LEU A 28 2.23 -4.10 -3.73
C LEU A 28 3.24 -3.00 -3.42
N GLN A 29 4.37 -3.35 -2.81
CA GLN A 29 5.41 -2.38 -2.50
C GLN A 29 5.93 -1.70 -3.78
N GLY A 30 6.15 -2.45 -4.85
CA GLY A 30 6.59 -1.89 -6.13
C GLY A 30 5.59 -0.88 -6.68
N TRP A 31 4.30 -1.19 -6.60
CA TRP A 31 3.25 -0.27 -7.03
C TRP A 31 3.24 1.00 -6.18
N MET A 32 3.34 0.86 -4.86
CA MET A 32 3.35 1.99 -3.94
C MET A 32 4.59 2.87 -4.12
N GLN A 33 5.75 2.27 -4.38
CA GLN A 33 6.99 3.03 -4.65
C GLN A 33 6.89 3.87 -5.92
N LYS A 34 6.28 3.33 -6.96
CA LYS A 34 6.06 4.08 -8.20
C LYS A 34 5.11 5.25 -7.97
N LEU A 35 4.04 5.01 -7.21
CA LEU A 35 3.10 6.07 -6.84
C LEU A 35 3.81 7.16 -6.03
N TRP A 36 4.64 6.78 -5.07
CA TRP A 36 5.45 7.71 -4.27
C TRP A 36 6.32 8.60 -5.16
N ALA A 37 7.01 8.01 -6.12
CA ALA A 37 7.88 8.77 -7.03
C ALA A 37 7.07 9.76 -7.88
N ILE A 38 5.89 9.37 -8.33
CA ILE A 38 5.00 10.24 -9.10
C ILE A 38 4.50 11.41 -8.25
N LYS A 39 4.07 11.12 -7.01
CA LYS A 39 3.49 12.14 -6.12
C LYS A 39 4.52 13.13 -5.59
N THR A 40 5.72 12.66 -5.30
CA THR A 40 6.73 13.47 -4.58
C THR A 40 7.89 13.91 -5.45
N GLY A 41 8.13 13.26 -6.59
CA GLY A 41 9.32 13.48 -7.40
C GLY A 41 10.59 12.93 -6.76
N LYS A 42 10.47 12.18 -5.67
CA LYS A 42 11.60 11.59 -4.95
C LYS A 42 11.88 10.17 -5.44
N SER A 43 13.04 9.64 -5.04
CA SER A 43 13.40 8.26 -5.35
C SER A 43 12.43 7.27 -4.71
N GLU A 44 12.16 6.17 -5.39
CA GLU A 44 11.29 5.09 -4.88
C GLU A 44 11.76 4.55 -3.53
N THR A 45 13.06 4.51 -3.30
CA THR A 45 13.63 4.01 -2.04
C THR A 45 13.39 4.95 -0.86
N GLU A 46 13.07 6.21 -1.11
CA GLU A 46 12.80 7.18 -0.04
C GLU A 46 11.46 6.95 0.65
N LEU A 47 10.60 6.09 0.10
CA LEU A 47 9.36 5.69 0.78
C LEU A 47 9.64 4.91 2.06
N ASN A 48 10.78 4.23 2.17
CA ASN A 48 11.14 3.46 3.36
C ASN A 48 11.14 4.36 4.60
N GLY A 49 10.30 4.01 5.58
CA GLY A 49 10.18 4.78 6.81
C GLY A 49 9.28 6.01 6.72
N GLU A 50 8.67 6.26 5.57
CA GLU A 50 7.78 7.40 5.35
C GLU A 50 6.33 6.96 5.24
N SER A 51 5.40 7.92 5.38
CA SER A 51 3.97 7.68 5.17
C SER A 51 3.52 8.40 3.91
N MET A 52 2.74 7.72 3.08
CA MET A 52 2.21 8.27 1.83
C MET A 52 0.68 8.28 1.90
N GLU A 53 0.09 9.44 1.66
CA GLU A 53 -1.37 9.54 1.61
C GLU A 53 -1.91 8.88 0.34
N LEU A 54 -2.97 8.07 0.50
CA LEU A 54 -3.67 7.44 -0.61
C LEU A 54 -5.02 8.14 -0.78
N THR A 55 -5.31 8.57 -2.00
CA THR A 55 -6.58 9.22 -2.33
C THR A 55 -7.59 8.18 -2.82
N ALA A 56 -8.87 8.58 -2.93
CA ALA A 56 -9.91 7.74 -3.51
C ALA A 56 -9.54 7.30 -4.93
N GLU A 57 -8.96 8.20 -5.71
CA GLU A 57 -8.51 7.90 -7.07
C GLU A 57 -7.39 6.86 -7.08
N ASP A 58 -6.42 6.99 -6.16
CA ASP A 58 -5.34 6.01 -6.04
C ASP A 58 -5.88 4.62 -5.74
N LEU A 59 -6.85 4.53 -4.84
CA LEU A 59 -7.46 3.24 -4.46
C LEU A 59 -8.26 2.63 -5.61
N LYS A 60 -8.92 3.47 -6.40
CA LYS A 60 -9.67 3.02 -7.58
C LYS A 60 -8.74 2.42 -8.62
N ILE A 61 -7.61 3.06 -8.86
CA ILE A 61 -6.60 2.55 -9.80
C ILE A 61 -6.00 1.26 -9.26
N LEU A 62 -5.64 1.22 -7.98
CA LEU A 62 -5.09 0.04 -7.34
C LEU A 62 -6.07 -1.15 -7.43
N LYS A 63 -7.35 -0.91 -7.23
CA LYS A 63 -8.37 -1.95 -7.33
C LYS A 63 -8.36 -2.60 -8.72
N SER A 64 -8.32 -1.80 -9.77
CA SER A 64 -8.26 -2.31 -11.14
C SER A 64 -7.00 -3.14 -11.37
N VAL A 65 -5.87 -2.70 -10.85
CA VAL A 65 -4.59 -3.41 -10.99
C VAL A 65 -4.63 -4.74 -10.25
N VAL A 66 -5.16 -4.76 -9.03
CA VAL A 66 -5.26 -5.99 -8.22
C VAL A 66 -6.23 -6.99 -8.86
N GLU A 67 -7.39 -6.52 -9.30
CA GLU A 67 -8.41 -7.37 -9.93
C GLU A 67 -7.90 -7.99 -11.22
N GLY A 68 -7.11 -7.25 -11.99
CA GLY A 68 -6.52 -7.72 -13.24
C GLY A 68 -5.28 -8.59 -13.06
N GLY A 69 -4.76 -8.70 -11.83
CA GLY A 69 -3.53 -9.42 -11.59
C GLY A 69 -2.29 -8.70 -12.16
N ASP A 70 -2.36 -7.38 -12.28
CA ASP A 70 -1.35 -6.58 -12.97
C ASP A 70 -0.36 -5.87 -12.05
N LEU A 71 -0.32 -6.24 -10.76
CA LEU A 71 0.69 -5.68 -9.87
C LEU A 71 2.10 -5.99 -10.41
N PRO A 72 3.04 -5.02 -10.34
CA PRO A 72 4.35 -5.21 -10.94
C PRO A 72 5.13 -6.33 -10.24
N VAL A 73 5.88 -7.11 -11.02
CA VAL A 73 6.84 -8.05 -10.46
C VAL A 73 7.97 -7.22 -9.88
N THR A 74 8.15 -7.31 -8.56
CA THR A 74 9.12 -6.50 -7.85
C THR A 74 10.06 -7.42 -7.08
N GLN A 75 11.34 -7.34 -7.43
CA GLN A 75 12.38 -8.04 -6.71
C GLN A 75 13.23 -7.01 -6.01
N GLY A 76 13.36 -7.14 -4.70
CA GLY A 76 14.15 -6.21 -3.92
C GLY A 76 15.21 -6.92 -3.13
N PHE A 77 16.44 -6.48 -3.29
CA PHE A 77 17.54 -7.02 -2.51
C PHE A 77 17.26 -6.94 -1.00
N PHE A 78 16.57 -5.88 -0.59
CA PHE A 78 16.28 -5.63 0.82
C PHE A 78 14.97 -6.26 1.30
N TYR A 79 14.12 -6.76 0.38
CA TYR A 79 12.78 -7.23 0.74
C TYR A 79 12.74 -8.69 1.16
N GLY A 80 13.73 -9.47 0.73
CA GLY A 80 13.70 -10.92 0.93
C GLY A 80 12.77 -11.62 -0.06
N PRO A 81 12.39 -12.87 0.22
CA PRO A 81 11.53 -13.64 -0.68
C PRO A 81 10.16 -12.98 -0.88
N ASP A 82 9.67 -13.02 -2.12
CA ASP A 82 8.37 -12.49 -2.49
C ASP A 82 7.25 -13.47 -2.11
N SER A 83 6.24 -12.99 -1.39
CA SER A 83 5.04 -13.76 -1.06
C SER A 83 3.80 -13.26 -1.82
N SER A 84 3.97 -12.42 -2.84
CA SER A 84 2.87 -11.84 -3.60
C SER A 84 2.07 -12.86 -4.40
N GLN A 85 2.63 -14.05 -4.63
CA GLN A 85 1.97 -15.11 -5.40
C GLN A 85 0.96 -15.92 -4.58
N ASP A 86 0.87 -15.68 -3.28
CA ASP A 86 -0.08 -16.38 -2.42
C ASP A 86 -1.51 -15.96 -2.77
N ASP A 87 -2.40 -16.92 -3.00
CA ASP A 87 -3.78 -16.66 -3.44
C ASP A 87 -4.55 -15.75 -2.50
N TRP A 88 -4.33 -15.90 -1.19
CA TRP A 88 -5.01 -15.07 -0.19
C TRP A 88 -4.62 -13.59 -0.25
N ARG A 89 -3.51 -13.26 -0.89
CA ARG A 89 -3.05 -11.87 -1.01
C ARG A 89 -4.01 -11.00 -1.80
N LYS A 90 -4.56 -11.54 -2.89
CA LYS A 90 -5.51 -10.79 -3.71
C LYS A 90 -6.76 -10.42 -2.92
N GLU A 91 -7.31 -11.36 -2.17
CA GLU A 91 -8.48 -11.09 -1.33
C GLU A 91 -8.16 -10.07 -0.25
N LYS A 92 -7.01 -10.20 0.39
CA LYS A 92 -6.56 -9.25 1.42
C LYS A 92 -6.41 -7.84 0.83
N ASP A 93 -5.82 -7.71 -0.35
CA ASP A 93 -5.65 -6.43 -1.00
C ASP A 93 -6.99 -5.79 -1.34
N LEU A 94 -7.96 -6.56 -1.83
CA LEU A 94 -9.29 -6.05 -2.14
C LEU A 94 -10.05 -5.64 -0.87
N ASP A 95 -9.92 -6.40 0.21
CA ASP A 95 -10.50 -6.04 1.51
C ASP A 95 -9.91 -4.73 2.04
N PHE A 96 -8.59 -4.57 1.93
CA PHE A 96 -7.93 -3.32 2.29
C PHE A 96 -8.51 -2.15 1.51
N ILE A 97 -8.60 -2.29 0.18
CA ILE A 97 -9.11 -1.23 -0.69
C ILE A 97 -10.54 -0.84 -0.29
N LYS A 98 -11.38 -1.83 0.02
CA LYS A 98 -12.74 -1.59 0.44
C LYS A 98 -12.80 -0.79 1.74
N VAL A 99 -12.07 -1.22 2.76
CA VAL A 99 -12.05 -0.54 4.06
C VAL A 99 -11.47 0.86 3.93
N ALA A 100 -10.38 1.01 3.18
CA ALA A 100 -9.76 2.30 2.95
C ALA A 100 -10.68 3.26 2.21
N SER A 101 -11.40 2.77 1.19
CA SER A 101 -12.35 3.59 0.43
C SER A 101 -13.50 4.05 1.32
N GLU A 102 -14.01 3.19 2.18
CA GLU A 102 -15.07 3.54 3.14
C GLU A 102 -14.58 4.60 4.14
N ALA A 103 -13.33 4.51 4.59
CA ALA A 103 -12.74 5.50 5.48
C ALA A 103 -12.68 6.87 4.82
N ILE A 104 -12.24 6.93 3.55
CA ILE A 104 -12.18 8.18 2.80
C ILE A 104 -13.58 8.76 2.60
N ASP A 105 -14.56 7.93 2.25
CA ASP A 105 -15.95 8.36 2.09
C ASP A 105 -16.50 8.93 3.40
N GLY A 106 -16.03 8.45 4.54
CA GLY A 106 -16.38 8.95 5.86
C GLY A 106 -15.62 10.18 6.31
N GLY A 107 -14.77 10.74 5.45
CA GLY A 107 -14.00 11.96 5.76
C GLY A 107 -12.64 11.71 6.38
N GLN A 108 -12.18 10.48 6.46
CA GLN A 108 -10.86 10.15 6.98
C GLN A 108 -9.81 10.17 5.87
N LYS A 109 -8.53 10.30 6.25
CA LYS A 109 -7.41 10.15 5.33
C LYS A 109 -6.82 8.75 5.50
N VAL A 110 -6.26 8.22 4.42
CA VAL A 110 -5.63 6.89 4.43
C VAL A 110 -4.16 7.04 4.05
N PHE A 111 -3.30 6.33 4.77
CA PHE A 111 -1.85 6.38 4.56
C PHE A 111 -1.28 4.97 4.41
N TYR A 112 -0.28 4.87 3.56
CA TYR A 112 0.54 3.67 3.40
C TYR A 112 1.94 3.96 3.90
N SER A 113 2.53 3.03 4.64
CA SER A 113 3.91 3.13 5.11
C SER A 113 4.58 1.76 5.04
N CYS A 114 5.90 1.77 5.02
CA CYS A 114 6.68 0.54 4.96
C CYS A 114 8.00 0.71 5.71
N TRP A 115 8.58 -0.43 6.04
CA TRP A 115 9.90 -0.50 6.67
C TRP A 115 10.64 -1.74 6.18
N TYR A 116 11.85 -1.55 5.71
CA TYR A 116 12.70 -2.66 5.29
C TYR A 116 14.18 -2.35 5.47
#